data_a1a48626c0e4f056c64a0b1d2e8c2d6d
#
_entry.id   a1a48626c0e4f056c64a0b1d2e8c2d6d
#
_cell.length_a   1.000
_cell.length_b   1.000
_cell.length_c   1.000
_cell.angle_alpha   90.00
_cell.angle_beta   90.00
_cell.angle_gamma   90.00
#
_symmetry.space_group_name_H-M   'P 1'
#
loop_
_entity.id
_entity.type
_entity.pdbx_description
1 polymer ?
#
loop_
_entity_poly.entity_id
_entity_poly.type
_entity_poly.pdbx_seq_one_letter_code
_entity_poly.pdbx_strand_id
1 'polypeptide(L)'
;EPDQYLDEIPHAVDSIYCPKCGHSLDYQGVYLSHLGDFSCPSCGFSKSKVSINSTQWPQILIGLYNKYNTLAAVLAAQEIGIDEATILDTIKNFQAAFGRAEELEVSGKHVRILLSKNPVGMNETIRAVNQIKLTGQASTSLVVLNDRTPDGTDVSWIWDVDTEKLVALGGTIVVSGDRVYDMALRLRYSQTEENDKFNLIIKEDLQEAITTALECTPAGETLHILPTYSAMLEVRGLLTGRKIL
;
A
#
# COMPACT_ATOMS: atom_id res chain seq x y z
N GLU A 1 -16.91 8.81 -5.99
CA GLU A 1 -17.78 9.67 -5.15
C GLU A 1 -16.95 10.86 -4.67
N PRO A 2 -17.51 12.08 -4.58
CA PRO A 2 -16.76 13.29 -4.24
C PRO A 2 -15.99 13.20 -2.93
N ASP A 3 -16.55 12.51 -1.94
CA ASP A 3 -15.93 12.35 -0.61
C ASP A 3 -14.69 11.43 -0.60
N GLN A 4 -14.32 10.88 -1.76
CA GLN A 4 -13.18 9.98 -1.93
C GLN A 4 -12.08 10.56 -2.84
N TYR A 5 -12.20 11.83 -3.24
CA TYR A 5 -11.14 12.48 -3.98
C TYR A 5 -9.90 12.64 -3.10
N LEU A 6 -8.74 12.52 -3.74
CA LEU A 6 -7.49 12.99 -3.16
C LEU A 6 -7.46 14.52 -3.23
N ASP A 7 -6.90 15.15 -2.22
CA ASP A 7 -6.74 16.62 -2.20
C ASP A 7 -5.86 17.10 -3.33
N GLU A 8 -4.87 16.28 -3.73
CA GLU A 8 -3.92 16.59 -4.81
C GLU A 8 -3.62 15.33 -5.63
N ILE A 9 -3.18 15.53 -6.87
CA ILE A 9 -2.61 14.45 -7.69
C ILE A 9 -1.31 14.00 -7.01
N PRO A 10 -1.14 12.71 -6.69
CA PRO A 10 0.09 12.21 -6.08
C PRO A 10 1.31 12.54 -6.96
N HIS A 11 2.45 12.81 -6.32
CA HIS A 11 3.69 13.13 -7.03
C HIS A 11 4.09 12.02 -8.02
N ALA A 12 3.95 10.76 -7.63
CA ALA A 12 4.24 9.60 -8.48
C ALA A 12 2.96 9.11 -9.20
N VAL A 13 2.69 9.66 -10.36
CA VAL A 13 1.59 9.20 -11.24
C VAL A 13 2.10 8.86 -12.63
N ASP A 14 1.65 7.73 -13.16
CA ASP A 14 2.13 7.19 -14.42
C ASP A 14 1.47 7.82 -15.67
N SER A 15 0.31 8.44 -15.53
CA SER A 15 -0.50 8.80 -16.69
C SER A 15 -1.32 10.07 -16.46
N ILE A 16 -0.69 11.22 -16.68
CA ILE A 16 -1.34 12.54 -16.65
C ILE A 16 -1.50 13.16 -18.04
N TYR A 17 -1.11 12.45 -19.08
CA TYR A 17 -1.19 12.91 -20.46
C TYR A 17 -2.25 12.16 -21.24
N CYS A 18 -2.92 12.85 -22.13
CA CYS A 18 -3.95 12.28 -22.99
C CYS A 18 -3.37 11.19 -23.91
N PRO A 19 -3.88 9.96 -23.89
CA PRO A 19 -3.38 8.88 -24.75
C PRO A 19 -3.70 9.08 -26.23
N LYS A 20 -4.61 10.02 -26.57
CA LYS A 20 -4.98 10.32 -27.97
C LYS A 20 -4.12 11.43 -28.60
N CYS A 21 -3.77 12.46 -27.84
CA CYS A 21 -3.10 13.64 -28.43
C CYS A 21 -1.89 14.14 -27.64
N GLY A 22 -1.53 13.51 -26.51
CA GLY A 22 -0.36 13.87 -25.72
C GLY A 22 -0.47 15.14 -24.87
N HIS A 23 -1.60 15.88 -24.93
CA HIS A 23 -1.80 17.03 -24.05
C HIS A 23 -2.00 16.60 -22.60
N SER A 24 -1.64 17.46 -21.66
CA SER A 24 -1.95 17.26 -20.24
C SER A 24 -3.46 17.13 -20.03
N LEU A 25 -3.86 16.21 -19.16
CA LEU A 25 -5.25 16.03 -18.75
C LEU A 25 -5.59 16.99 -17.62
N ASP A 26 -6.80 17.55 -17.66
CA ASP A 26 -7.38 18.34 -16.58
C ASP A 26 -8.17 17.40 -15.67
N TYR A 27 -7.77 17.31 -14.39
CA TYR A 27 -8.44 16.51 -13.37
C TYR A 27 -9.36 17.37 -12.53
N GLN A 28 -10.62 16.95 -12.40
CA GLN A 28 -11.62 17.53 -11.50
C GLN A 28 -11.60 16.85 -10.13
N GLY A 29 -11.06 15.65 -10.06
CA GLY A 29 -10.85 14.89 -8.84
C GLY A 29 -10.11 13.59 -9.11
N VAL A 30 -9.30 13.16 -8.16
CA VAL A 30 -8.49 11.94 -8.24
C VAL A 30 -8.92 10.97 -7.16
N TYR A 31 -9.12 9.71 -7.52
CA TYR A 31 -9.52 8.65 -6.57
C TYR A 31 -8.34 7.82 -6.11
N LEU A 32 -7.49 7.40 -7.07
CA LEU A 32 -6.37 6.51 -6.85
C LEU A 32 -5.32 6.75 -7.93
N SER A 33 -4.09 7.16 -7.56
CA SER A 33 -3.02 7.46 -8.50
C SER A 33 -3.50 8.42 -9.62
N HIS A 34 -3.56 7.97 -10.87
CA HIS A 34 -4.09 8.71 -12.02
C HIS A 34 -5.56 8.41 -12.34
N LEU A 35 -6.21 7.55 -11.55
CA LEU A 35 -7.64 7.26 -11.74
C LEU A 35 -8.48 8.35 -11.10
N GLY A 36 -9.31 8.99 -11.91
CA GLY A 36 -10.12 10.11 -11.46
C GLY A 36 -11.10 10.59 -12.51
N ASP A 37 -11.71 11.72 -12.26
CA ASP A 37 -12.54 12.44 -13.23
C ASP A 37 -11.64 13.40 -14.00
N PHE A 38 -11.42 13.11 -15.28
CA PHE A 38 -10.53 13.86 -16.13
C PHE A 38 -11.12 14.15 -17.50
N SER A 39 -10.62 15.20 -18.13
CA SER A 39 -10.88 15.53 -19.53
C SER A 39 -9.63 16.12 -20.20
N CYS A 40 -9.51 15.92 -21.50
CA CYS A 40 -8.47 16.53 -22.30
C CYS A 40 -8.98 17.85 -22.89
N PRO A 41 -8.38 18.99 -22.56
CA PRO A 41 -8.81 20.28 -23.09
C PRO A 41 -8.58 20.44 -24.60
N SER A 42 -7.67 19.63 -25.18
CA SER A 42 -7.30 19.71 -26.59
C SER A 42 -8.21 18.88 -27.51
N CYS A 43 -8.51 17.62 -27.14
CA CYS A 43 -9.23 16.70 -28.00
C CYS A 43 -10.57 16.17 -27.45
N GLY A 44 -10.96 16.60 -26.26
CA GLY A 44 -12.22 16.18 -25.63
C GLY A 44 -12.22 14.74 -25.11
N PHE A 45 -11.08 14.03 -25.12
CA PHE A 45 -10.99 12.71 -24.50
C PHE A 45 -11.28 12.84 -23.01
N SER A 46 -12.14 12.02 -22.48
CA SER A 46 -12.54 12.07 -21.07
C SER A 46 -12.73 10.67 -20.51
N LYS A 47 -12.86 10.60 -19.19
CA LYS A 47 -13.19 9.37 -18.47
C LYS A 47 -14.45 8.72 -19.06
N SER A 48 -14.41 7.43 -19.25
CA SER A 48 -15.56 6.63 -19.67
C SER A 48 -16.63 6.58 -18.57
N LYS A 49 -17.87 6.31 -18.97
CA LYS A 49 -18.96 6.07 -18.00
C LYS A 49 -18.64 4.85 -17.17
N VAL A 50 -18.99 4.92 -15.88
CA VAL A 50 -18.82 3.80 -14.95
C VAL A 50 -19.76 2.66 -15.33
N SER A 51 -19.23 1.45 -15.48
CA SER A 51 -19.98 0.25 -15.86
C SER A 51 -20.34 -0.64 -14.67
N ILE A 52 -19.70 -0.47 -13.52
CA ILE A 52 -19.95 -1.26 -12.32
C ILE A 52 -19.99 -0.38 -11.07
N ASN A 53 -20.91 -0.69 -10.15
CA ASN A 53 -21.03 0.00 -8.87
C ASN A 53 -20.41 -0.84 -7.74
N SER A 54 -19.58 -0.20 -6.93
CA SER A 54 -18.88 -0.86 -5.83
C SER A 54 -19.77 -1.23 -4.64
N THR A 55 -20.96 -0.65 -4.50
CA THR A 55 -21.84 -0.88 -3.34
C THR A 55 -22.40 -2.31 -3.26
N GLN A 56 -22.45 -3.01 -4.39
CA GLN A 56 -22.97 -4.38 -4.48
C GLN A 56 -21.91 -5.43 -4.11
N TRP A 57 -20.64 -5.07 -4.10
CA TRP A 57 -19.53 -6.01 -3.98
C TRP A 57 -18.77 -5.79 -2.67
N PRO A 58 -18.60 -6.84 -1.84
CA PRO A 58 -17.91 -6.72 -0.57
C PRO A 58 -16.43 -6.43 -0.79
N GLN A 59 -15.89 -5.54 0.06
CA GLN A 59 -14.45 -5.32 0.13
C GLN A 59 -13.86 -6.22 1.21
N ILE A 60 -13.10 -7.23 0.79
CA ILE A 60 -12.47 -8.19 1.72
C ILE A 60 -11.06 -7.72 2.11
N LEU A 61 -10.32 -7.17 1.15
CA LEU A 61 -8.96 -6.68 1.39
C LEU A 61 -8.97 -5.18 1.66
N ILE A 62 -8.10 -4.73 2.56
CA ILE A 62 -7.92 -3.31 2.87
C ILE A 62 -7.31 -2.55 1.69
N GLY A 63 -7.57 -1.25 1.64
CA GLY A 63 -7.02 -0.34 0.65
C GLY A 63 -7.92 -0.16 -0.59
N LEU A 64 -7.99 1.08 -1.05
CA LEU A 64 -8.81 1.46 -2.19
C LEU A 64 -8.41 0.69 -3.47
N TYR A 65 -7.13 0.46 -3.67
CA TYR A 65 -6.62 -0.30 -4.82
C TYR A 65 -7.18 -1.75 -4.87
N ASN A 66 -7.40 -2.39 -3.73
CA ASN A 66 -7.99 -3.72 -3.68
C ASN A 66 -9.48 -3.70 -4.04
N LYS A 67 -10.18 -2.60 -3.76
CA LYS A 67 -11.55 -2.40 -4.23
C LYS A 67 -11.58 -2.33 -5.77
N TYR A 68 -10.68 -1.58 -6.40
CA TYR A 68 -10.54 -1.57 -7.86
C TYR A 68 -10.19 -2.94 -8.43
N ASN A 69 -9.25 -3.67 -7.82
CA ASN A 69 -8.89 -5.03 -8.24
C ASN A 69 -10.09 -5.99 -8.17
N THR A 70 -10.88 -5.92 -7.09
CA THR A 70 -12.09 -6.72 -6.94
C THR A 70 -13.11 -6.40 -8.03
N LEU A 71 -13.36 -5.12 -8.30
CA LEU A 71 -14.30 -4.72 -9.34
C LEU A 71 -13.84 -5.13 -10.75
N ALA A 72 -12.55 -5.06 -11.03
CA ALA A 72 -11.98 -5.54 -12.29
C ALA A 72 -12.17 -7.06 -12.45
N ALA A 73 -11.93 -7.82 -11.38
CA ALA A 73 -12.17 -9.28 -11.38
C ALA A 73 -13.64 -9.62 -11.57
N VAL A 74 -14.56 -8.88 -10.92
CA VAL A 74 -16.02 -9.04 -11.10
C VAL A 74 -16.41 -8.80 -12.54
N LEU A 75 -15.97 -7.68 -13.14
CA LEU A 75 -16.28 -7.36 -14.54
C LEU A 75 -15.78 -8.46 -15.48
N ALA A 76 -14.55 -8.93 -15.28
CA ALA A 76 -14.00 -10.02 -16.09
C ALA A 76 -14.83 -11.32 -15.95
N ALA A 77 -15.23 -11.67 -14.73
CA ALA A 77 -16.06 -12.85 -14.47
C ALA A 77 -17.45 -12.73 -15.12
N GLN A 78 -18.09 -11.55 -15.04
CA GLN A 78 -19.37 -11.28 -15.69
C GLN A 78 -19.26 -11.39 -17.23
N GLU A 79 -18.21 -10.85 -17.82
CA GLU A 79 -17.99 -10.91 -19.28
C GLU A 79 -17.79 -12.34 -19.81
N ILE A 80 -17.24 -13.24 -19.00
CA ILE A 80 -17.13 -14.66 -19.35
C ILE A 80 -18.34 -15.50 -18.94
N GLY A 81 -19.41 -14.86 -18.43
CA GLY A 81 -20.69 -15.49 -18.16
C GLY A 81 -20.82 -16.19 -16.81
N ILE A 82 -19.97 -15.87 -15.83
CA ILE A 82 -20.15 -16.37 -14.45
C ILE A 82 -21.29 -15.62 -13.79
N ASP A 83 -22.21 -16.33 -13.15
CA ASP A 83 -23.33 -15.74 -12.45
C ASP A 83 -22.95 -14.97 -11.19
N GLU A 84 -23.74 -13.98 -10.83
CA GLU A 84 -23.49 -13.07 -9.71
C GLU A 84 -23.40 -13.79 -8.36
N ALA A 85 -24.18 -14.83 -8.12
CA ALA A 85 -24.17 -15.57 -6.87
C ALA A 85 -22.84 -16.30 -6.67
N THR A 86 -22.32 -16.92 -7.72
CA THR A 86 -21.01 -17.58 -7.74
C THR A 86 -19.88 -16.57 -7.50
N ILE A 87 -19.94 -15.39 -8.14
CA ILE A 87 -18.96 -14.33 -7.95
C ILE A 87 -18.97 -13.85 -6.49
N LEU A 88 -20.14 -13.55 -5.93
CA LEU A 88 -20.30 -13.10 -4.55
C LEU A 88 -19.78 -14.13 -3.53
N ASP A 89 -20.10 -15.41 -3.72
CA ASP A 89 -19.63 -16.48 -2.85
C ASP A 89 -18.10 -16.60 -2.90
N THR A 90 -17.53 -16.55 -4.11
CA THR A 90 -16.09 -16.59 -4.32
C THR A 90 -15.38 -15.42 -3.62
N ILE A 91 -15.91 -14.20 -3.74
CA ILE A 91 -15.33 -13.02 -3.08
C ILE A 91 -15.39 -13.19 -1.55
N LYS A 92 -16.52 -13.61 -0.99
CA LYS A 92 -16.68 -13.79 0.47
C LYS A 92 -15.72 -14.82 1.05
N ASN A 93 -15.37 -15.84 0.29
CA ASN A 93 -14.45 -16.90 0.69
C ASN A 93 -13.01 -16.65 0.23
N PHE A 94 -12.73 -15.50 -0.39
CA PHE A 94 -11.41 -15.17 -0.89
C PHE A 94 -10.41 -14.99 0.24
N GLN A 95 -9.26 -15.65 0.09
CA GLN A 95 -8.11 -15.48 0.98
C GLN A 95 -6.99 -14.76 0.24
N ALA A 96 -6.39 -13.78 0.91
CA ALA A 96 -5.27 -13.04 0.34
C ALA A 96 -4.09 -13.97 0.05
N ALA A 97 -3.53 -13.83 -1.15
CA ALA A 97 -2.27 -14.50 -1.49
C ALA A 97 -1.09 -13.75 -0.87
N PHE A 98 -0.02 -14.47 -0.65
CA PHE A 98 1.26 -14.06 -0.04
C PHE A 98 1.56 -12.55 -0.07
N GLY A 99 1.70 -11.93 1.12
CA GLY A 99 2.15 -10.55 1.29
C GLY A 99 1.17 -9.47 0.80
N ARG A 100 0.01 -9.83 0.26
CA ARG A 100 -1.00 -8.87 -0.20
C ARG A 100 -2.09 -8.68 0.84
N ALA A 101 -1.80 -7.87 1.86
CA ALA A 101 -2.62 -7.71 3.05
C ALA A 101 -2.79 -9.05 3.82
N GLU A 102 -1.73 -9.88 3.83
CA GLU A 102 -1.70 -11.12 4.57
C GLU A 102 -1.72 -10.83 6.08
N GLU A 103 -2.64 -11.46 6.79
CA GLU A 103 -2.76 -11.33 8.24
C GLU A 103 -2.24 -12.58 8.93
N LEU A 104 -1.41 -12.36 9.93
CA LEU A 104 -0.79 -13.42 10.74
C LEU A 104 -0.97 -13.11 12.22
N GLU A 105 -0.98 -14.13 13.04
CA GLU A 105 -0.85 -14.00 14.49
C GLU A 105 0.51 -14.54 14.92
N VAL A 106 1.33 -13.67 15.52
CA VAL A 106 2.70 -13.99 15.92
C VAL A 106 2.91 -13.57 17.36
N SER A 107 3.20 -14.52 18.23
CA SER A 107 3.44 -14.28 19.68
C SER A 107 2.28 -13.50 20.33
N GLY A 108 1.03 -13.79 19.95
CA GLY A 108 -0.17 -13.12 20.48
C GLY A 108 -0.37 -11.70 19.97
N LYS A 109 0.29 -11.31 18.88
CA LYS A 109 0.15 -10.02 18.22
C LYS A 109 -0.33 -10.18 16.79
N HIS A 110 -1.19 -9.26 16.35
CA HIS A 110 -1.61 -9.18 14.96
C HIS A 110 -0.50 -8.59 14.11
N VAL A 111 -0.18 -9.24 13.00
CA VAL A 111 0.82 -8.79 12.02
C VAL A 111 0.16 -8.73 10.66
N ARG A 112 0.35 -7.64 9.94
CA ARG A 112 -0.15 -7.47 8.58
C ARG A 112 0.99 -7.16 7.63
N ILE A 113 1.16 -7.99 6.60
CA ILE A 113 2.18 -7.82 5.57
C ILE A 113 1.58 -7.13 4.35
N LEU A 114 2.15 -6.00 3.95
CA LEU A 114 1.67 -5.13 2.89
C LEU A 114 2.79 -4.89 1.88
N LEU A 115 2.86 -5.70 0.82
CA LEU A 115 3.89 -5.59 -0.22
C LEU A 115 3.95 -4.17 -0.80
N SER A 116 5.15 -3.58 -0.77
CA SER A 116 5.43 -2.19 -1.15
C SER A 116 6.71 -2.12 -1.98
N LYS A 117 6.59 -2.25 -3.31
CA LYS A 117 7.76 -2.38 -4.21
C LYS A 117 7.91 -1.26 -5.24
N ASN A 118 7.08 -0.25 -5.19
CA ASN A 118 7.13 0.94 -6.03
C ASN A 118 6.40 2.10 -5.35
N PRO A 119 6.55 3.36 -5.83
CA PRO A 119 5.97 4.53 -5.17
C PRO A 119 4.45 4.43 -5.00
N VAL A 120 3.74 4.08 -6.05
CA VAL A 120 2.26 3.99 -6.02
C VAL A 120 1.79 2.95 -5.01
N GLY A 121 2.39 1.75 -5.04
CA GLY A 121 2.03 0.68 -4.11
C GLY A 121 2.32 1.05 -2.66
N MET A 122 3.47 1.69 -2.40
CA MET A 122 3.84 2.11 -1.05
C MET A 122 2.95 3.25 -0.54
N ASN A 123 2.62 4.22 -1.38
CA ASN A 123 1.69 5.31 -1.04
C ASN A 123 0.30 4.78 -0.70
N GLU A 124 -0.22 3.81 -1.45
CA GLU A 124 -1.50 3.18 -1.14
C GLU A 124 -1.45 2.34 0.14
N THR A 125 -0.32 1.69 0.42
CA THR A 125 -0.11 0.99 1.70
C THR A 125 -0.10 1.97 2.87
N ILE A 126 0.63 3.07 2.75
CA ILE A 126 0.66 4.14 3.77
C ILE A 126 -0.74 4.71 3.99
N ARG A 127 -1.51 4.94 2.90
CA ARG A 127 -2.89 5.39 3.01
C ARG A 127 -3.77 4.38 3.75
N ALA A 128 -3.64 3.08 3.46
CA ALA A 128 -4.39 2.04 4.13
C ALA A 128 -4.07 1.98 5.63
N VAL A 129 -2.80 2.09 6.01
CA VAL A 129 -2.35 2.16 7.41
C VAL A 129 -2.92 3.41 8.10
N ASN A 130 -2.91 4.56 7.41
CA ASN A 130 -3.50 5.81 7.92
C ASN A 130 -4.99 5.68 8.24
N GLN A 131 -5.76 5.07 7.35
CA GLN A 131 -7.19 4.87 7.55
C GLN A 131 -7.48 4.02 8.80
N ILE A 132 -6.67 3.01 9.07
CA ILE A 132 -6.81 2.18 10.27
C ILE A 132 -6.51 3.00 11.52
N LYS A 133 -5.49 3.86 11.50
CA LYS A 133 -5.11 4.68 12.65
C LYS A 133 -6.13 5.76 13.02
N LEU A 134 -6.92 6.25 12.08
CA LEU A 134 -8.03 7.18 12.38
C LEU A 134 -9.01 6.59 13.40
N THR A 135 -8.95 5.28 13.66
CA THR A 135 -9.70 4.61 14.74
C THR A 135 -9.05 4.69 16.13
N GLY A 136 -7.94 5.42 16.28
CA GLY A 136 -7.32 5.73 17.59
C GLY A 136 -6.24 4.77 18.08
N GLN A 137 -5.73 3.87 17.23
CA GLN A 137 -4.68 2.91 17.58
C GLN A 137 -3.27 3.50 17.33
N ALA A 138 -2.32 3.30 18.24
CA ALA A 138 -0.91 3.58 17.99
C ALA A 138 -0.41 2.63 16.90
N SER A 139 0.51 3.05 16.04
CA SER A 139 0.98 2.17 14.97
C SER A 139 2.48 1.94 15.06
N THR A 140 2.85 0.67 15.09
CA THR A 140 4.21 0.24 14.82
C THR A 140 4.29 -0.21 13.37
N SER A 141 5.28 0.30 12.65
CA SER A 141 5.55 -0.12 11.27
C SER A 141 6.96 -0.67 11.16
N LEU A 142 7.12 -1.73 10.37
CA LEU A 142 8.43 -2.25 9.95
C LEU A 142 8.54 -2.07 8.45
N VAL A 143 9.49 -1.26 8.00
CA VAL A 143 9.78 -1.06 6.58
C VAL A 143 11.03 -1.85 6.22
N VAL A 144 10.94 -2.73 5.21
CA VAL A 144 12.09 -3.57 4.80
C VAL A 144 12.36 -3.33 3.32
N LEU A 145 13.49 -2.70 3.02
CA LEU A 145 13.89 -2.30 1.67
C LEU A 145 15.07 -3.15 1.18
N ASN A 146 14.82 -4.01 0.22
CA ASN A 146 15.86 -4.73 -0.53
C ASN A 146 15.97 -4.18 -1.96
N ASP A 147 17.14 -4.40 -2.59
CA ASP A 147 17.45 -4.00 -3.97
C ASP A 147 17.85 -5.20 -4.85
N ARG A 148 17.34 -6.37 -4.53
CA ARG A 148 17.63 -7.59 -5.28
C ARG A 148 16.92 -7.61 -6.63
N THR A 149 17.35 -8.45 -7.54
CA THR A 149 16.80 -8.54 -8.90
C THR A 149 15.26 -8.50 -8.98
N PRO A 150 14.49 -9.23 -8.11
CA PRO A 150 13.02 -9.18 -8.15
C PRO A 150 12.42 -7.86 -7.63
N ASP A 151 13.19 -7.08 -6.86
CA ASP A 151 12.76 -5.80 -6.28
C ASP A 151 13.04 -4.63 -7.22
N GLY A 152 14.01 -4.79 -8.11
CA GLY A 152 14.67 -3.73 -8.85
C GLY A 152 15.87 -3.19 -8.07
N THR A 153 17.00 -3.03 -8.76
CA THR A 153 18.27 -2.60 -8.15
C THR A 153 18.36 -1.09 -7.89
N ASP A 154 17.51 -0.32 -8.56
CA ASP A 154 17.36 1.12 -8.33
C ASP A 154 16.31 1.37 -7.25
N VAL A 155 16.75 1.91 -6.12
CA VAL A 155 15.87 2.27 -4.99
C VAL A 155 15.54 3.75 -4.94
N SER A 156 15.94 4.54 -5.94
CA SER A 156 15.66 5.99 -5.96
C SER A 156 14.16 6.31 -5.90
N TRP A 157 13.32 5.38 -6.30
CA TRP A 157 11.87 5.49 -6.22
C TRP A 157 11.33 5.78 -4.81
N ILE A 158 12.10 5.49 -3.74
CA ILE A 158 11.66 5.82 -2.37
C ILE A 158 11.50 7.33 -2.15
N TRP A 159 12.15 8.16 -2.98
CA TRP A 159 12.04 9.62 -2.92
C TRP A 159 10.72 10.14 -3.51
N ASP A 160 10.02 9.31 -4.30
CA ASP A 160 8.69 9.58 -4.83
C ASP A 160 7.57 9.08 -3.91
N VAL A 161 7.91 8.49 -2.76
CA VAL A 161 6.95 8.00 -1.75
C VAL A 161 6.60 9.12 -0.78
N ASP A 162 5.31 9.24 -0.44
CA ASP A 162 4.77 10.16 0.58
C ASP A 162 5.10 9.69 2.01
N THR A 163 6.39 9.48 2.31
CA THR A 163 6.83 9.00 3.63
C THR A 163 6.52 10.00 4.74
N GLU A 164 6.30 11.27 4.42
CA GLU A 164 5.80 12.32 5.31
C GLU A 164 4.47 11.90 5.96
N LYS A 165 3.59 11.25 5.21
CA LYS A 165 2.31 10.73 5.71
C LYS A 165 2.50 9.56 6.68
N LEU A 166 3.54 8.72 6.48
CA LEU A 166 3.88 7.65 7.40
C LEU A 166 4.47 8.21 8.71
N VAL A 167 5.39 9.17 8.61
CA VAL A 167 6.00 9.85 9.75
C VAL A 167 4.96 10.63 10.57
N ALA A 168 4.03 11.31 9.91
CA ALA A 168 2.94 12.06 10.55
C ALA A 168 2.00 11.17 11.40
N LEU A 169 1.96 9.87 11.16
CA LEU A 169 1.26 8.94 12.03
C LEU A 169 1.84 8.89 13.45
N GLY A 170 3.12 9.24 13.61
CA GLY A 170 3.84 9.05 14.86
C GLY A 170 4.01 7.56 15.19
N GLY A 171 4.39 7.26 16.44
CA GLY A 171 4.64 5.89 16.87
C GLY A 171 6.05 5.41 16.53
N THR A 172 6.24 4.11 16.35
CA THR A 172 7.57 3.53 16.06
C THR A 172 7.65 3.03 14.64
N ILE A 173 8.69 3.45 13.93
CA ILE A 173 9.06 2.92 12.61
C ILE A 173 10.39 2.21 12.75
N VAL A 174 10.39 0.89 12.56
CA VAL A 174 11.61 0.07 12.46
C VAL A 174 11.96 -0.06 10.99
N VAL A 175 13.24 0.07 10.64
CA VAL A 175 13.71 -0.11 9.26
C VAL A 175 14.77 -1.21 9.20
N SER A 176 14.76 -1.99 8.11
CA SER A 176 15.71 -3.08 7.86
C SER A 176 15.85 -3.35 6.34
N GLY A 177 16.63 -4.36 5.99
CA GLY A 177 16.88 -4.82 4.63
C GLY A 177 18.22 -4.37 4.07
N ASP A 178 18.50 -4.78 2.83
CA ASP A 178 19.79 -4.51 2.15
C ASP A 178 20.07 -3.01 2.02
N ARG A 179 19.01 -2.18 1.93
CA ARG A 179 19.10 -0.72 1.76
C ARG A 179 18.49 0.03 2.97
N VAL A 180 18.75 -0.51 4.16
CA VAL A 180 18.25 0.02 5.44
C VAL A 180 18.58 1.50 5.66
N TYR A 181 19.78 1.92 5.31
CA TYR A 181 20.23 3.31 5.51
C TYR A 181 19.62 4.29 4.51
N ASP A 182 19.33 3.85 3.27
CA ASP A 182 18.63 4.68 2.29
C ASP A 182 17.20 4.98 2.78
N MET A 183 16.49 3.97 3.27
CA MET A 183 15.16 4.16 3.82
C MET A 183 15.16 4.97 5.12
N ALA A 184 16.14 4.74 5.99
CA ALA A 184 16.30 5.53 7.22
C ALA A 184 16.54 7.00 6.90
N LEU A 185 17.40 7.29 5.90
CA LEU A 185 17.66 8.64 5.44
C LEU A 185 16.39 9.29 4.87
N ARG A 186 15.64 8.58 4.00
CA ARG A 186 14.39 9.08 3.43
C ARG A 186 13.37 9.46 4.53
N LEU A 187 13.22 8.61 5.55
CA LEU A 187 12.33 8.88 6.69
C LEU A 187 12.80 10.08 7.52
N ARG A 188 14.11 10.27 7.69
CA ARG A 188 14.67 11.46 8.37
C ARG A 188 14.38 12.73 7.60
N TYR A 189 14.47 12.70 6.27
CA TYR A 189 14.11 13.87 5.44
C TYR A 189 12.60 14.18 5.43
N SER A 190 11.77 13.22 5.83
CA SER A 190 10.31 13.42 5.98
C SER A 190 9.93 14.05 7.32
N GLN A 191 10.89 14.17 8.23
CA GLN A 191 10.68 14.76 9.55
C GLN A 191 10.57 16.28 9.43
N THR A 192 9.52 16.86 10.02
CA THR A 192 9.34 18.30 10.14
C THR A 192 9.26 18.66 11.63
N GLU A 193 9.40 19.94 11.97
CA GLU A 193 9.24 20.40 13.36
C GLU A 193 7.87 20.03 13.96
N GLU A 194 6.84 19.91 13.11
CA GLU A 194 5.49 19.53 13.52
C GLU A 194 5.33 18.01 13.73
N ASN A 195 6.19 17.19 13.09
CA ASN A 195 6.11 15.72 13.06
C ASN A 195 7.20 15.02 13.90
N ASP A 196 7.80 15.70 14.87
CA ASP A 196 8.92 15.20 15.70
C ASP A 196 8.55 14.08 16.69
N LYS A 197 7.40 13.43 16.49
CA LYS A 197 6.83 12.46 17.44
C LYS A 197 7.02 11.00 17.04
N PHE A 198 7.74 10.68 15.98
CA PHE A 198 7.99 9.29 15.63
C PHE A 198 9.36 8.81 16.13
N ASN A 199 9.41 7.54 16.51
CA ASN A 199 10.64 6.88 16.93
C ASN A 199 11.18 6.03 15.77
N LEU A 200 12.37 6.37 15.24
CA LEU A 200 13.03 5.62 14.17
C LEU A 200 14.09 4.68 14.75
N ILE A 201 13.92 3.39 14.54
CA ILE A 201 14.84 2.34 14.95
C ILE A 201 15.44 1.68 13.70
N ILE A 202 16.77 1.64 13.62
CA ILE A 202 17.50 1.04 12.49
C ILE A 202 18.04 -0.30 12.93
N LYS A 203 17.78 -1.36 12.18
CA LYS A 203 18.26 -2.72 12.40
C LYS A 203 18.74 -3.32 11.09
N GLU A 204 20.04 -3.68 11.01
CA GLU A 204 20.59 -4.35 9.83
C GLU A 204 20.12 -5.80 9.73
N ASP A 205 20.08 -6.51 10.87
CA ASP A 205 19.58 -7.86 10.92
C ASP A 205 18.05 -7.91 10.89
N LEU A 206 17.50 -8.62 9.93
CA LEU A 206 16.06 -8.70 9.72
C LEU A 206 15.32 -9.41 10.86
N GLN A 207 15.93 -10.44 11.47
CA GLN A 207 15.34 -11.14 12.61
C GLN A 207 15.27 -10.22 13.83
N GLU A 208 16.33 -9.44 14.08
CA GLU A 208 16.31 -8.44 15.16
C GLU A 208 15.28 -7.34 14.88
N ALA A 209 15.15 -6.91 13.63
CA ALA A 209 14.16 -5.90 13.22
C ALA A 209 12.73 -6.38 13.50
N ILE A 210 12.41 -7.61 13.11
CA ILE A 210 11.10 -8.22 13.36
C ILE A 210 10.83 -8.31 14.87
N THR A 211 11.80 -8.81 15.65
CA THR A 211 11.68 -8.94 17.10
C THR A 211 11.43 -7.58 17.75
N THR A 212 12.25 -6.56 17.39
CA THR A 212 12.10 -5.20 17.89
C THR A 212 10.74 -4.60 17.51
N ALA A 213 10.29 -4.78 16.28
CA ALA A 213 8.99 -4.27 15.84
C ALA A 213 7.82 -4.94 16.59
N LEU A 214 7.90 -6.25 16.83
CA LEU A 214 6.92 -6.95 17.64
C LEU A 214 6.91 -6.43 19.09
N GLU A 215 8.07 -6.23 19.70
CA GLU A 215 8.18 -5.69 21.09
C GLU A 215 7.61 -4.27 21.18
N CYS A 216 7.86 -3.41 20.18
CA CYS A 216 7.34 -2.05 20.13
C CYS A 216 5.84 -1.97 19.83
N THR A 217 5.23 -3.05 19.34
CA THR A 217 3.79 -3.08 19.05
C THR A 217 3.01 -3.29 20.35
N PRO A 218 2.11 -2.36 20.74
CA PRO A 218 1.30 -2.51 21.93
C PRO A 218 0.38 -3.75 21.86
N ALA A 219 -0.05 -4.23 23.03
CA ALA A 219 -0.99 -5.34 23.08
C ALA A 219 -2.35 -4.95 22.48
N GLY A 220 -2.89 -5.81 21.63
CA GLY A 220 -4.16 -5.56 20.92
C GLY A 220 -4.03 -4.71 19.67
N GLU A 221 -2.82 -4.25 19.34
CA GLU A 221 -2.56 -3.50 18.12
C GLU A 221 -1.91 -4.35 17.02
N THR A 222 -1.88 -3.83 15.81
CA THR A 222 -1.37 -4.52 14.62
C THR A 222 -0.01 -3.97 14.23
N LEU A 223 0.99 -4.85 14.08
CA LEU A 223 2.25 -4.53 13.41
C LEU A 223 2.02 -4.50 11.89
N HIS A 224 2.30 -3.38 11.26
CA HIS A 224 2.27 -3.25 9.81
C HIS A 224 3.67 -3.43 9.23
N ILE A 225 3.87 -4.42 8.37
CA ILE A 225 5.15 -4.68 7.71
C ILE A 225 5.03 -4.28 6.24
N LEU A 226 5.89 -3.37 5.79
CA LEU A 226 5.94 -2.80 4.45
C LEU A 226 7.24 -3.26 3.75
N PRO A 227 7.29 -4.48 3.22
CA PRO A 227 8.48 -5.02 2.60
C PRO A 227 8.46 -4.83 1.08
N THR A 228 9.64 -4.77 0.45
CA THR A 228 9.80 -5.10 -0.97
C THR A 228 9.58 -6.58 -1.23
N TYR A 229 9.62 -7.04 -2.48
CA TYR A 229 9.20 -8.40 -2.81
C TYR A 229 10.10 -9.48 -2.19
N SER A 230 11.41 -9.38 -2.35
CA SER A 230 12.34 -10.36 -1.75
C SER A 230 12.33 -10.29 -0.22
N ALA A 231 12.23 -9.09 0.32
CA ALA A 231 12.07 -8.86 1.76
C ALA A 231 10.78 -9.50 2.30
N MET A 232 9.69 -9.43 1.55
CA MET A 232 8.42 -10.05 1.93
C MET A 232 8.56 -11.57 2.07
N LEU A 233 9.28 -12.22 1.17
CA LEU A 233 9.52 -13.66 1.23
C LEU A 233 10.35 -14.03 2.47
N GLU A 234 11.36 -13.24 2.80
CA GLU A 234 12.21 -13.46 3.99
C GLU A 234 11.45 -13.22 5.28
N VAL A 235 10.77 -12.08 5.40
CA VAL A 235 9.92 -11.74 6.56
C VAL A 235 8.92 -12.85 6.81
N ARG A 236 8.21 -13.27 5.79
CA ARG A 236 7.22 -14.33 5.91
C ARG A 236 7.84 -15.66 6.32
N GLY A 237 9.01 -16.01 5.76
CA GLY A 237 9.77 -17.18 6.15
C GLY A 237 10.14 -17.18 7.63
N LEU A 238 10.59 -16.04 8.17
CA LEU A 238 10.95 -15.88 9.57
C LEU A 238 9.73 -15.92 10.49
N LEU A 239 8.61 -15.29 10.09
CA LEU A 239 7.39 -15.26 10.90
C LEU A 239 6.65 -16.62 10.95
N THR A 240 6.65 -17.37 9.85
CA THR A 240 5.85 -18.60 9.73
C THR A 240 6.66 -19.89 9.84
N GLY A 241 7.99 -19.80 9.80
CA GLY A 241 8.88 -20.95 9.69
C GLY A 241 8.80 -21.70 8.36
N ARG A 242 8.08 -21.15 7.37
CA ARG A 242 7.86 -21.77 6.05
C ARG A 242 8.46 -20.89 4.96
N LYS A 243 9.46 -21.44 4.25
CA LYS A 243 9.98 -20.80 3.03
C LYS A 243 8.97 -20.98 1.91
N ILE A 244 8.70 -19.91 1.16
CA ILE A 244 8.04 -19.98 -0.13
C ILE A 244 9.16 -20.20 -1.14
N LEU A 245 9.43 -21.47 -1.49
CA LEU A 245 10.38 -21.97 -2.48
C LEU A 245 11.73 -21.26 -2.56
#